data_56a1b319ed12aec19d1954d90aa71200
#
_entry.id   56a1b319ed12aec19d1954d90aa71200
#
_cell.length_a   1.000
_cell.length_b   1.000
_cell.length_c   1.000
_cell.angle_alpha   90.00
_cell.angle_beta   90.00
_cell.angle_gamma   90.00
#
_symmetry.space_group_name_H-M   'P 1'
#
loop_
_entity.id
_entity.type
_entity.pdbx_description
1 polymer ?
#
loop_
_entity_poly.entity_id
_entity_poly.type
_entity_poly.pdbx_seq_one_letter_code
_entity_poly.pdbx_strand_id
1 'polypeptide(L)'
;MYHTTALSFLKKGYQVIPLSKKTGRPIIPFKDREMTKEIIESINWFNCDYALLMRGMWCIDIDTHEMDEQLSSELLTMIKTLGVDLLTVLTTDQYGNGLDGYSSIIRSEHKFELIKNFKNTFVEVTKSGGMHILFKKRDGINYSQKIGVMPGVDIKANDNNYVKIFPSDGREVLQAVKNLPYYDGKFEEDIFKSKQESIITYFGGSIVKPKTTGYHEGREAYERVASGTSYNRNDDLFKGACWAFENGIDIDDLTSIIGTVKGRDVFTREEFELTIESARRKVNYVTF
;
A
#
# COMPACT_ATOMS: atom_id res chain seq x y z
N MET A 1 -24.57 12.89 13.63
CA MET A 1 -24.72 12.13 12.37
C MET A 1 -23.39 11.54 11.86
N TYR A 2 -22.28 12.27 11.87
CA TYR A 2 -20.99 11.80 11.32
C TYR A 2 -20.31 10.66 12.10
N HIS A 3 -20.37 10.64 13.43
CA HIS A 3 -19.84 9.54 14.25
C HIS A 3 -20.63 8.23 14.12
N THR A 4 -21.88 8.28 13.62
CA THR A 4 -22.71 7.08 13.42
C THR A 4 -22.07 6.10 12.45
N THR A 5 -21.45 6.60 11.39
CA THR A 5 -20.72 5.79 10.42
C THR A 5 -19.50 5.10 11.07
N ALA A 6 -18.69 5.84 11.81
CA ALA A 6 -17.54 5.30 12.53
C ALA A 6 -17.97 4.23 13.56
N LEU A 7 -19.04 4.47 14.30
CA LEU A 7 -19.61 3.48 15.22
C LEU A 7 -20.16 2.25 14.51
N SER A 8 -20.68 2.40 13.28
CA SER A 8 -21.12 1.26 12.47
C SER A 8 -19.96 0.35 12.07
N PHE A 9 -18.79 0.92 11.74
CA PHE A 9 -17.57 0.15 11.52
C PHE A 9 -17.13 -0.58 12.79
N LEU A 10 -17.10 0.13 13.93
CA LEU A 10 -16.72 -0.47 15.21
C LEU A 10 -17.61 -1.66 15.60
N LYS A 11 -18.95 -1.54 15.42
CA LYS A 11 -19.90 -2.64 15.67
C LYS A 11 -19.63 -3.88 14.83
N LYS A 12 -19.01 -3.72 13.65
CA LYS A 12 -18.60 -4.83 12.78
C LYS A 12 -17.19 -5.34 13.11
N GLY A 13 -16.55 -4.82 14.17
CA GLY A 13 -15.21 -5.21 14.57
C GLY A 13 -14.09 -4.48 13.81
N TYR A 14 -14.41 -3.44 13.05
CA TYR A 14 -13.42 -2.68 12.27
C TYR A 14 -12.99 -1.42 13.03
N GLN A 15 -11.70 -1.15 13.01
CA GLN A 15 -11.09 0.03 13.62
C GLN A 15 -10.98 1.15 12.58
N VAL A 16 -11.59 2.30 12.85
CA VAL A 16 -11.63 3.43 11.91
C VAL A 16 -11.07 4.69 12.55
N ILE A 17 -10.34 5.46 11.76
CA ILE A 17 -9.74 6.74 12.16
C ILE A 17 -10.18 7.88 11.23
N PRO A 18 -10.25 9.13 11.73
CA PRO A 18 -10.53 10.29 10.92
C PRO A 18 -9.28 10.78 10.18
N LEU A 19 -9.45 11.11 8.91
CA LEU A 19 -8.44 11.81 8.12
C LEU A 19 -8.89 13.24 7.84
N SER A 20 -7.94 14.17 7.83
CA SER A 20 -8.18 15.53 7.34
C SER A 20 -8.49 15.49 5.85
N LYS A 21 -9.62 16.05 5.42
CA LYS A 21 -9.95 16.19 3.98
C LYS A 21 -8.93 17.03 3.23
N LYS A 22 -8.29 17.97 3.93
CA LYS A 22 -7.29 18.87 3.33
C LYS A 22 -5.96 18.16 3.04
N THR A 23 -5.49 17.34 3.98
CA THR A 23 -4.14 16.75 3.93
C THR A 23 -4.14 15.24 3.70
N GLY A 24 -5.28 14.56 3.80
CA GLY A 24 -5.37 13.09 3.76
C GLY A 24 -4.73 12.39 4.96
N ARG A 25 -4.22 13.13 5.95
CA ARG A 25 -3.49 12.58 7.10
C ARG A 25 -4.41 12.36 8.30
N PRO A 26 -4.11 11.38 9.18
CA PRO A 26 -4.83 11.19 10.44
C PRO A 26 -4.75 12.45 11.30
N ILE A 27 -5.88 12.83 11.93
CA ILE A 27 -5.97 14.00 12.80
C ILE A 27 -5.89 13.63 14.28
N ILE A 28 -5.77 12.36 14.60
CA ILE A 28 -5.58 11.84 15.95
C ILE A 28 -4.42 10.84 16.00
N PRO A 29 -3.76 10.67 17.16
CA PRO A 29 -2.85 9.54 17.38
C PRO A 29 -3.62 8.22 17.32
N PHE A 30 -3.14 7.25 16.56
CA PHE A 30 -3.83 5.97 16.37
C PHE A 30 -2.91 4.75 16.47
N LYS A 31 -1.59 4.95 16.32
CA LYS A 31 -0.63 3.84 16.38
C LYS A 31 -0.72 3.15 17.72
N ASP A 32 -0.84 1.82 17.70
CA ASP A 32 -0.92 0.94 18.87
C ASP A 32 -2.03 1.30 19.87
N ARG A 33 -3.02 2.09 19.41
CA ARG A 33 -4.16 2.54 20.21
C ARG A 33 -5.46 1.98 19.66
N GLU A 34 -6.22 1.29 20.50
CA GLU A 34 -7.56 0.81 20.15
C GLU A 34 -8.54 1.97 19.99
N MET A 35 -9.34 1.96 18.93
CA MET A 35 -10.42 2.93 18.71
C MET A 35 -11.68 2.44 19.42
N THR A 36 -11.86 2.84 20.67
CA THR A 36 -13.06 2.51 21.46
C THR A 36 -14.25 3.41 21.08
N LYS A 37 -15.43 3.01 21.53
CA LYS A 37 -16.65 3.81 21.34
C LYS A 37 -16.48 5.24 21.88
N GLU A 38 -15.92 5.37 23.08
CA GLU A 38 -15.71 6.66 23.77
C GLU A 38 -14.77 7.56 22.96
N ILE A 39 -13.70 7.00 22.39
CA ILE A 39 -12.80 7.74 21.51
C ILE A 39 -13.52 8.21 20.27
N ILE A 40 -14.28 7.31 19.60
CA ILE A 40 -15.02 7.66 18.39
C ILE A 40 -16.05 8.75 18.65
N GLU A 41 -16.76 8.67 19.77
CA GLU A 41 -17.76 9.68 20.17
C GLU A 41 -17.15 11.03 20.55
N SER A 42 -15.90 11.04 21.05
CA SER A 42 -15.17 12.28 21.39
C SER A 42 -14.63 13.04 20.19
N ILE A 43 -14.56 12.40 19.01
CA ILE A 43 -13.99 12.97 17.78
C ILE A 43 -15.04 13.81 17.05
N ASN A 44 -14.64 14.98 16.59
CA ASN A 44 -15.44 15.76 15.64
C ASN A 44 -15.21 15.21 14.21
N TRP A 45 -16.10 14.35 13.76
CA TRP A 45 -16.07 13.76 12.40
C TRP A 45 -16.59 14.70 11.31
N PHE A 46 -16.98 15.91 11.66
CA PHE A 46 -17.39 16.89 10.66
C PHE A 46 -16.19 17.24 9.78
N ASN A 47 -16.40 17.15 8.48
CA ASN A 47 -15.35 17.44 7.50
C ASN A 47 -14.12 16.51 7.56
N CYS A 48 -14.32 15.26 8.02
CA CYS A 48 -13.30 14.22 8.00
C CYS A 48 -13.62 13.17 6.93
N ASP A 49 -12.57 12.58 6.39
CA ASP A 49 -12.63 11.31 5.68
C ASP A 49 -12.42 10.16 6.68
N TYR A 50 -12.81 8.96 6.27
CA TYR A 50 -12.70 7.74 7.07
C TYR A 50 -11.55 6.88 6.55
N ALA A 51 -10.76 6.33 7.45
CA ALA A 51 -9.77 5.32 7.08
C ALA A 51 -9.89 4.09 7.99
N LEU A 52 -9.83 2.91 7.38
CA LEU A 52 -9.77 1.63 8.08
C LEU A 52 -8.34 1.29 8.46
N LEU A 53 -8.12 0.94 9.73
CA LEU A 53 -6.87 0.34 10.19
C LEU A 53 -6.83 -1.14 9.77
N MET A 54 -5.66 -1.62 9.36
CA MET A 54 -5.47 -2.99 8.89
C MET A 54 -5.38 -4.02 10.04
N ARG A 55 -6.09 -3.77 11.14
CA ARG A 55 -6.17 -4.68 12.29
C ARG A 55 -7.10 -5.84 11.98
N GLY A 56 -6.57 -7.05 11.97
CA GLY A 56 -7.32 -8.25 11.61
C GLY A 56 -7.65 -8.39 10.12
N MET A 57 -7.16 -7.46 9.28
CA MET A 57 -7.36 -7.48 7.83
C MET A 57 -6.12 -6.97 7.09
N TRP A 58 -6.07 -7.23 5.79
CA TRP A 58 -5.07 -6.70 4.89
C TRP A 58 -5.71 -6.25 3.57
N CYS A 59 -5.04 -5.40 2.84
CA CYS A 59 -5.54 -4.78 1.63
C CYS A 59 -4.53 -4.97 0.48
N ILE A 60 -5.03 -5.36 -0.67
CA ILE A 60 -4.37 -5.16 -1.96
C ILE A 60 -4.80 -3.78 -2.44
N ASP A 61 -3.83 -2.88 -2.59
CA ASP A 61 -4.00 -1.50 -3.02
C ASP A 61 -3.48 -1.39 -4.46
N ILE A 62 -4.40 -1.28 -5.40
CA ILE A 62 -4.09 -1.16 -6.83
C ILE A 62 -4.12 0.32 -7.20
N ASP A 63 -2.98 0.84 -7.58
CA ASP A 63 -2.81 2.21 -8.02
C ASP A 63 -2.83 2.36 -9.54
N THR A 64 -3.28 3.53 -10.00
CA THR A 64 -3.36 3.92 -11.41
C THR A 64 -2.70 5.27 -11.60
N HIS A 65 -1.45 5.39 -11.18
CA HIS A 65 -0.73 6.67 -11.11
C HIS A 65 -0.59 7.39 -12.45
N GLU A 66 -0.58 6.64 -13.54
CA GLU A 66 -0.43 7.19 -14.89
C GLU A 66 -1.76 7.44 -15.61
N MET A 67 -2.87 7.06 -14.98
CA MET A 67 -4.19 7.25 -15.59
C MET A 67 -4.64 8.70 -15.45
N ASP A 68 -4.99 9.33 -16.55
CA ASP A 68 -5.59 10.65 -16.50
C ASP A 68 -7.03 10.60 -15.96
N GLU A 69 -7.57 11.78 -15.62
CA GLU A 69 -8.88 11.87 -14.96
C GLU A 69 -10.03 11.44 -15.88
N GLN A 70 -9.89 11.67 -17.19
CA GLN A 70 -10.89 11.27 -18.19
C GLN A 70 -10.90 9.75 -18.31
N LEU A 71 -9.73 9.13 -18.43
CA LEU A 71 -9.58 7.68 -18.56
C LEU A 71 -10.05 6.96 -17.29
N SER A 72 -9.75 7.52 -16.11
CA SER A 72 -10.27 7.02 -14.83
C SER A 72 -11.82 7.05 -14.80
N SER A 73 -12.42 8.13 -15.26
CA SER A 73 -13.87 8.29 -15.33
C SER A 73 -14.52 7.32 -16.32
N GLU A 74 -13.91 7.12 -17.48
CA GLU A 74 -14.37 6.16 -18.48
C GLU A 74 -14.32 4.72 -17.95
N LEU A 75 -13.20 4.33 -17.30
CA LEU A 75 -13.05 3.02 -16.68
C LEU A 75 -14.12 2.78 -15.59
N LEU A 76 -14.34 3.76 -14.72
CA LEU A 76 -15.38 3.70 -13.70
C LEU A 76 -16.77 3.56 -14.31
N THR A 77 -17.05 4.29 -15.39
CA THR A 77 -18.31 4.22 -16.11
C THR A 77 -18.50 2.84 -16.73
N MET A 78 -17.47 2.26 -17.34
CA MET A 78 -17.52 0.90 -17.87
C MET A 78 -17.81 -0.14 -16.79
N ILE A 79 -17.10 -0.06 -15.66
CA ILE A 79 -17.31 -0.97 -14.53
C ILE A 79 -18.75 -0.91 -14.01
N LYS A 80 -19.31 0.32 -13.86
CA LYS A 80 -20.64 0.54 -13.30
C LYS A 80 -21.77 0.22 -14.27
N THR A 81 -21.64 0.66 -15.54
CA THR A 81 -22.76 0.69 -16.49
C THR A 81 -22.90 -0.62 -17.22
N LEU A 82 -21.79 -1.29 -17.50
CA LEU A 82 -21.81 -2.51 -18.29
C LEU A 82 -21.84 -3.77 -17.41
N GLY A 83 -21.80 -3.62 -16.08
CA GLY A 83 -21.64 -4.76 -15.19
C GLY A 83 -20.37 -5.55 -15.56
N VAL A 84 -19.38 -4.84 -16.09
CA VAL A 84 -18.20 -5.44 -16.69
C VAL A 84 -17.47 -6.17 -15.60
N ASP A 85 -17.35 -7.46 -15.78
CA ASP A 85 -16.46 -8.27 -15.00
C ASP A 85 -15.09 -7.60 -14.94
N LEU A 86 -14.53 -7.49 -13.75
CA LEU A 86 -13.18 -6.96 -13.54
C LEU A 86 -12.18 -7.59 -14.53
N LEU A 87 -12.35 -8.86 -14.86
CA LEU A 87 -11.56 -9.55 -15.88
C LEU A 87 -11.63 -8.89 -17.25
N THR A 88 -12.83 -8.44 -17.68
CA THR A 88 -13.00 -7.79 -18.98
C THR A 88 -12.33 -6.42 -19.01
N VAL A 89 -12.43 -5.64 -17.93
CA VAL A 89 -11.72 -4.35 -17.80
C VAL A 89 -10.21 -4.58 -17.86
N LEU A 90 -9.74 -5.58 -17.14
CA LEU A 90 -8.33 -5.91 -17.04
C LEU A 90 -7.75 -6.50 -18.35
N THR A 91 -8.54 -7.14 -19.19
CA THR A 91 -8.09 -7.71 -20.48
C THR A 91 -8.18 -6.74 -21.64
N THR A 92 -8.81 -5.57 -21.45
CA THR A 92 -8.91 -4.56 -22.49
C THR A 92 -7.63 -3.76 -22.56
N ASP A 93 -6.68 -4.20 -23.36
CA ASP A 93 -5.35 -3.58 -23.54
C ASP A 93 -5.41 -2.22 -24.28
N GLN A 94 -6.59 -1.60 -24.34
CA GLN A 94 -6.82 -0.34 -25.03
C GLN A 94 -6.14 0.87 -24.40
N TYR A 95 -5.78 0.76 -23.13
CA TYR A 95 -5.36 1.90 -22.32
C TYR A 95 -3.85 1.99 -22.11
N GLY A 96 -3.10 1.09 -22.71
CA GLY A 96 -1.65 1.19 -22.74
C GLY A 96 -0.99 1.21 -21.35
N ASN A 97 0.06 2.00 -21.21
CA ASN A 97 0.91 2.03 -20.01
C ASN A 97 0.30 2.74 -18.80
N GLY A 98 -0.89 3.34 -18.92
CA GLY A 98 -1.54 4.09 -17.84
C GLY A 98 -2.22 3.25 -16.77
N LEU A 99 -2.30 1.93 -16.94
CA LEU A 99 -2.95 0.99 -16.02
C LEU A 99 -1.92 0.12 -15.27
N ASP A 100 -0.87 0.72 -14.73
CA ASP A 100 0.26 -0.02 -14.18
C ASP A 100 -0.17 -1.11 -13.17
N GLY A 101 -0.99 -0.80 -12.19
CA GLY A 101 -1.49 -1.77 -11.21
C GLY A 101 -2.38 -2.84 -11.82
N TYR A 102 -3.30 -2.47 -12.70
CA TYR A 102 -4.16 -3.43 -13.40
C TYR A 102 -3.36 -4.32 -14.35
N SER A 103 -2.47 -3.73 -15.14
CA SER A 103 -1.59 -4.48 -16.04
C SER A 103 -0.72 -5.47 -15.28
N SER A 104 -0.25 -5.09 -14.09
CA SER A 104 0.52 -5.96 -13.20
C SER A 104 -0.28 -7.16 -12.73
N ILE A 105 -1.54 -6.96 -12.31
CA ILE A 105 -2.44 -8.05 -11.92
C ILE A 105 -2.66 -9.04 -13.07
N ILE A 106 -2.89 -8.55 -14.30
CA ILE A 106 -3.12 -9.40 -15.47
C ILE A 106 -1.88 -10.19 -15.84
N ARG A 107 -0.71 -9.58 -15.76
CA ARG A 107 0.56 -10.21 -16.11
C ARG A 107 1.10 -11.12 -15.00
N SER A 108 0.52 -11.05 -13.81
CA SER A 108 0.91 -11.89 -12.67
C SER A 108 0.67 -13.36 -12.97
N GLU A 109 1.57 -14.23 -12.50
CA GLU A 109 1.35 -15.67 -12.46
C GLU A 109 0.12 -16.05 -11.61
N HIS A 110 -0.23 -15.22 -10.64
CA HIS A 110 -1.39 -15.39 -9.77
C HIS A 110 -2.69 -14.79 -10.32
N LYS A 111 -2.73 -14.30 -11.57
CA LYS A 111 -3.89 -13.53 -12.10
C LYS A 111 -5.25 -14.18 -11.90
N PHE A 112 -5.37 -15.47 -12.21
CA PHE A 112 -6.66 -16.17 -12.09
C PHE A 112 -7.10 -16.33 -10.64
N GLU A 113 -6.15 -16.55 -9.74
CA GLU A 113 -6.35 -16.62 -8.30
C GLU A 113 -6.78 -15.26 -7.75
N LEU A 114 -6.08 -14.19 -8.10
CA LEU A 114 -6.39 -12.82 -7.71
C LEU A 114 -7.81 -12.45 -8.16
N ILE A 115 -8.14 -12.65 -9.44
CA ILE A 115 -9.47 -12.33 -9.99
C ILE A 115 -10.57 -13.13 -9.30
N LYS A 116 -10.37 -14.43 -9.04
CA LYS A 116 -11.31 -15.26 -8.30
C LYS A 116 -11.59 -14.69 -6.91
N ASN A 117 -10.54 -14.28 -6.20
CA ASN A 117 -10.66 -13.70 -4.87
C ASN A 117 -11.34 -12.33 -4.89
N PHE A 118 -11.03 -11.48 -5.86
CA PHE A 118 -11.64 -10.15 -6.00
C PHE A 118 -13.16 -10.21 -6.16
N LYS A 119 -13.67 -11.24 -6.83
CA LYS A 119 -15.12 -11.46 -7.00
C LYS A 119 -15.85 -11.85 -5.70
N ASN A 120 -15.14 -12.21 -4.66
CA ASN A 120 -15.72 -12.78 -3.45
C ASN A 120 -15.47 -11.95 -2.19
N THR A 121 -14.85 -10.77 -2.31
CA THR A 121 -14.52 -9.93 -1.17
C THR A 121 -15.03 -8.50 -1.33
N PHE A 122 -14.73 -7.65 -0.34
CA PHE A 122 -15.00 -6.22 -0.42
C PHE A 122 -14.05 -5.55 -1.41
N VAL A 123 -14.64 -4.80 -2.35
CA VAL A 123 -13.91 -4.02 -3.35
C VAL A 123 -14.47 -2.61 -3.39
N GLU A 124 -13.61 -1.62 -3.30
CA GLU A 124 -13.96 -0.23 -3.57
C GLU A 124 -13.03 0.38 -4.62
N VAL A 125 -13.53 1.37 -5.33
CA VAL A 125 -12.74 2.17 -6.27
C VAL A 125 -12.32 3.46 -5.64
N THR A 126 -11.08 3.85 -5.93
CA THR A 126 -10.51 5.12 -5.49
C THR A 126 -10.84 6.25 -6.48
N LYS A 127 -10.67 7.50 -6.05
CA LYS A 127 -10.92 8.68 -6.91
C LYS A 127 -10.09 8.66 -8.21
N SER A 128 -8.90 8.09 -8.16
CA SER A 128 -8.00 7.96 -9.31
C SER A 128 -8.28 6.74 -10.20
N GLY A 129 -9.32 5.95 -9.89
CA GLY A 129 -9.63 4.72 -10.63
C GLY A 129 -8.91 3.47 -10.14
N GLY A 130 -8.04 3.57 -9.14
CA GLY A 130 -7.44 2.42 -8.46
C GLY A 130 -8.45 1.65 -7.61
N MET A 131 -8.02 0.59 -6.94
CA MET A 131 -8.90 -0.26 -6.11
C MET A 131 -8.27 -0.62 -4.77
N HIS A 132 -9.10 -0.66 -3.74
CA HIS A 132 -8.81 -1.34 -2.47
C HIS A 132 -9.59 -2.65 -2.40
N ILE A 133 -8.90 -3.74 -2.14
CA ILE A 133 -9.46 -5.09 -2.06
C ILE A 133 -9.06 -5.68 -0.72
N LEU A 134 -10.06 -5.95 0.14
CA LEU A 134 -9.85 -6.28 1.55
C LEU A 134 -10.04 -7.78 1.82
N PHE A 135 -9.14 -8.34 2.63
CA PHE A 135 -9.21 -9.73 3.11
C PHE A 135 -8.98 -9.79 4.62
N LYS A 136 -9.51 -10.84 5.26
CA LYS A 136 -9.24 -11.13 6.66
C LYS A 136 -7.84 -11.76 6.82
N LYS A 137 -7.12 -11.38 7.86
CA LYS A 137 -5.86 -12.02 8.26
C LYS A 137 -6.09 -13.41 8.84
N ARG A 138 -5.19 -14.35 8.51
CA ARG A 138 -5.12 -15.68 9.12
C ARG A 138 -4.21 -15.64 10.34
N ASP A 139 -4.47 -16.51 11.29
CA ASP A 139 -3.56 -16.73 12.40
C ASP A 139 -2.26 -17.39 11.90
N GLY A 140 -1.14 -17.05 12.53
CA GLY A 140 0.16 -17.64 12.23
C GLY A 140 0.90 -17.04 11.03
N ILE A 141 0.31 -16.12 10.28
CA ILE A 141 0.98 -15.38 9.21
C ILE A 141 1.45 -14.01 9.74
N ASN A 142 2.72 -13.69 9.50
CA ASN A 142 3.28 -12.38 9.86
C ASN A 142 2.98 -11.34 8.78
N TYR A 143 1.91 -10.60 8.96
CA TYR A 143 1.48 -9.57 8.02
C TYR A 143 2.27 -8.28 8.18
N SER A 144 2.98 -7.90 7.13
CA SER A 144 3.71 -6.64 7.06
C SER A 144 3.35 -5.86 5.81
N GLN A 145 3.54 -4.56 5.85
CA GLN A 145 3.40 -3.74 4.64
C GLN A 145 4.41 -4.18 3.59
N LYS A 146 3.98 -4.25 2.34
CA LYS A 146 4.85 -4.43 1.16
C LYS A 146 4.51 -3.37 0.14
N ILE A 147 5.49 -2.60 -0.26
CA ILE A 147 5.35 -1.54 -1.25
C ILE A 147 5.88 -2.08 -2.58
N GLY A 148 5.11 -1.88 -3.67
CA GLY A 148 5.52 -2.29 -4.99
C GLY A 148 5.74 -3.80 -5.15
N VAL A 149 4.85 -4.64 -4.59
CA VAL A 149 4.91 -6.11 -4.84
C VAL A 149 4.84 -6.43 -6.33
N MET A 150 4.14 -5.58 -7.06
CA MET A 150 4.12 -5.48 -8.52
C MET A 150 4.01 -3.98 -8.86
N PRO A 151 4.39 -3.53 -10.07
CA PRO A 151 4.18 -2.15 -10.50
C PRO A 151 2.73 -1.71 -10.26
N GLY A 152 2.53 -0.61 -9.50
CA GLY A 152 1.21 -0.09 -9.14
C GLY A 152 0.41 -0.96 -8.17
N VAL A 153 1.02 -1.92 -7.47
CA VAL A 153 0.34 -2.76 -6.48
C VAL A 153 1.09 -2.77 -5.15
N ASP A 154 0.44 -2.24 -4.14
CA ASP A 154 0.90 -2.24 -2.76
C ASP A 154 0.10 -3.21 -1.88
N ILE A 155 0.71 -3.67 -0.81
CA ILE A 155 0.02 -4.42 0.26
C ILE A 155 0.05 -3.61 1.55
N LYS A 156 -1.12 -3.24 2.04
CA LYS A 156 -1.29 -2.60 3.34
C LYS A 156 -1.73 -3.68 4.33
N ALA A 157 -0.83 -4.12 5.20
CA ALA A 157 -1.10 -5.27 6.06
C ALA A 157 -0.62 -5.13 7.50
N ASN A 158 0.26 -4.16 7.80
CA ASN A 158 0.65 -3.88 9.18
C ASN A 158 -0.56 -3.29 9.94
N ASP A 159 -0.71 -3.60 11.23
CA ASP A 159 -1.83 -3.15 12.06
C ASP A 159 -1.95 -1.62 12.18
N ASN A 160 -0.85 -0.91 11.98
CA ASN A 160 -0.81 0.55 11.93
C ASN A 160 -0.92 1.11 10.49
N ASN A 161 -1.05 0.26 9.46
CA ASN A 161 -1.46 0.73 8.15
C ASN A 161 -2.94 1.09 8.15
N TYR A 162 -3.29 2.01 7.26
CA TYR A 162 -4.67 2.36 7.01
C TYR A 162 -4.91 2.59 5.52
N VAL A 163 -6.15 2.41 5.11
CA VAL A 163 -6.64 2.78 3.79
C VAL A 163 -7.84 3.71 3.95
N LYS A 164 -7.88 4.78 3.17
CA LYS A 164 -9.05 5.65 3.09
C LYS A 164 -10.20 4.85 2.48
N ILE A 165 -11.38 4.89 3.08
CA ILE A 165 -12.51 4.02 2.72
C ILE A 165 -13.80 4.81 2.54
N PHE A 166 -14.77 4.25 1.78
CA PHE A 166 -16.14 4.77 1.72
C PHE A 166 -16.73 4.92 3.15
N PRO A 167 -17.45 6.03 3.46
CA PRO A 167 -18.02 7.04 2.55
C PRO A 167 -17.14 8.29 2.37
N SER A 168 -15.83 8.17 2.39
CA SER A 168 -14.92 9.27 2.10
C SER A 168 -15.06 9.77 0.67
N ASP A 169 -14.72 11.04 0.44
CA ASP A 169 -14.81 11.65 -0.88
C ASP A 169 -13.98 10.88 -1.92
N GLY A 170 -14.58 10.66 -3.08
CA GLY A 170 -13.96 9.96 -4.21
C GLY A 170 -13.80 8.46 -3.99
N ARG A 171 -14.58 7.85 -3.08
CA ARG A 171 -14.62 6.40 -2.86
C ARG A 171 -15.99 5.85 -3.24
N GLU A 172 -16.00 4.72 -3.92
CA GLU A 172 -17.21 4.03 -4.31
C GLU A 172 -17.07 2.53 -4.11
N VAL A 173 -18.06 1.93 -3.43
CA VAL A 173 -18.09 0.49 -3.20
C VAL A 173 -18.63 -0.20 -4.46
N LEU A 174 -17.77 -1.01 -5.09
CA LEU A 174 -18.16 -1.88 -6.20
C LEU A 174 -18.80 -3.16 -5.71
N GLN A 175 -18.23 -3.73 -4.64
CA GLN A 175 -18.70 -4.97 -4.08
C GLN A 175 -18.64 -4.92 -2.56
N ALA A 176 -19.78 -5.18 -1.94
CA ALA A 176 -19.89 -5.31 -0.49
C ALA A 176 -20.08 -6.77 -0.08
N VAL A 177 -19.48 -7.14 1.05
CA VAL A 177 -19.66 -8.47 1.66
C VAL A 177 -20.10 -8.31 3.11
N LYS A 178 -20.81 -9.32 3.63
CA LYS A 178 -21.25 -9.30 5.04
C LYS A 178 -20.03 -9.43 5.97
N ASN A 179 -19.11 -10.33 5.64
CA ASN A 179 -17.87 -10.58 6.36
C ASN A 179 -16.73 -10.69 5.35
N LEU A 180 -15.57 -10.15 5.67
CA LEU A 180 -14.38 -10.33 4.85
C LEU A 180 -13.98 -11.82 4.83
N PRO A 181 -13.73 -12.42 3.66
CA PRO A 181 -13.18 -13.76 3.56
C PRO A 181 -11.68 -13.74 3.87
N TYR A 182 -11.15 -14.92 4.11
CA TYR A 182 -9.71 -15.16 3.95
C TYR A 182 -9.38 -15.24 2.46
N TYR A 183 -8.19 -14.84 2.10
CA TYR A 183 -7.69 -15.04 0.74
C TYR A 183 -7.56 -16.54 0.45
N ASP A 184 -7.93 -16.97 -0.75
CA ASP A 184 -7.88 -18.37 -1.18
C ASP A 184 -6.85 -18.55 -2.28
N GLY A 185 -5.63 -18.98 -1.92
CA GLY A 185 -4.56 -19.24 -2.88
C GLY A 185 -3.15 -18.97 -2.34
N LYS A 186 -2.17 -19.06 -3.25
CA LYS A 186 -0.75 -18.98 -2.91
C LYS A 186 -0.21 -17.55 -2.81
N PHE A 187 -0.84 -16.58 -3.44
CA PHE A 187 -0.36 -15.20 -3.47
C PHE A 187 -0.15 -14.62 -2.06
N GLU A 188 -1.10 -14.87 -1.12
CA GLU A 188 -0.95 -14.46 0.27
C GLU A 188 0.28 -15.09 0.93
N GLU A 189 0.46 -16.41 0.74
CA GLU A 189 1.62 -17.12 1.26
C GLU A 189 2.92 -16.60 0.67
N ASP A 190 2.99 -16.39 -0.63
CA ASP A 190 4.20 -15.98 -1.34
C ASP A 190 4.63 -14.56 -0.94
N ILE A 191 3.66 -13.65 -0.68
CA ILE A 191 3.95 -12.29 -0.21
C ILE A 191 4.43 -12.29 1.24
N PHE A 192 3.82 -13.09 2.12
CA PHE A 192 4.09 -13.04 3.55
C PHE A 192 5.03 -14.12 4.06
N LYS A 193 5.49 -15.06 3.20
CA LYS A 193 6.57 -15.97 3.56
C LYS A 193 7.80 -15.20 4.02
N SER A 194 8.33 -15.56 5.17
CA SER A 194 9.62 -15.03 5.59
C SER A 194 10.71 -15.55 4.66
N LYS A 195 11.62 -14.70 4.22
CA LYS A 195 12.80 -15.09 3.43
C LYS A 195 13.64 -16.20 4.09
N GLN A 196 13.42 -16.48 5.38
CA GLN A 196 14.12 -17.53 6.12
C GLN A 196 13.62 -18.95 5.79
N GLU A 197 12.35 -19.13 5.42
CA GLU A 197 11.83 -20.47 5.08
C GLU A 197 12.28 -20.96 3.71
N SER A 198 12.54 -20.04 2.77
CA SER A 198 13.02 -20.40 1.43
C SER A 198 14.49 -20.84 1.38
N ILE A 199 15.30 -20.54 2.41
CA ILE A 199 16.72 -20.93 2.50
C ILE A 199 16.89 -22.31 3.13
N ILE A 200 15.98 -22.73 4.00
CA ILE A 200 16.07 -24.01 4.73
C ILE A 200 15.85 -25.20 3.78
N THR A 201 15.14 -25.03 2.69
CA THR A 201 14.83 -26.11 1.74
C THR A 201 15.99 -26.45 0.79
N TYR A 202 17.03 -25.61 0.67
CA TYR A 202 18.11 -25.80 -0.30
C TYR A 202 19.46 -26.28 0.26
N PHE A 203 19.73 -26.17 1.56
CA PHE A 203 21.00 -26.58 2.15
C PHE A 203 20.78 -27.30 3.48
N GLY A 204 20.78 -28.62 3.45
CA GLY A 204 20.98 -29.45 4.63
C GLY A 204 22.40 -29.28 5.15
N GLY A 205 22.61 -28.41 6.12
CA GLY A 205 23.91 -28.27 6.82
C GLY A 205 24.08 -26.92 7.48
N SER A 206 24.27 -26.97 8.81
CA SER A 206 24.78 -25.96 9.74
C SER A 206 24.40 -24.49 9.55
N ILE A 207 23.64 -24.00 10.51
CA ILE A 207 23.18 -22.60 10.64
C ILE A 207 24.40 -21.69 10.82
N VAL A 208 24.81 -21.01 9.78
CA VAL A 208 25.55 -19.76 9.86
C VAL A 208 24.54 -18.65 9.57
N LYS A 209 24.17 -17.87 10.58
CA LYS A 209 23.33 -16.69 10.41
C LYS A 209 24.06 -15.69 9.53
N PRO A 210 23.59 -15.37 8.30
CA PRO A 210 24.18 -14.27 7.55
C PRO A 210 23.68 -12.95 8.15
N LYS A 211 24.61 -12.21 8.71
CA LYS A 211 24.42 -10.83 9.15
C LYS A 211 24.51 -9.90 7.96
N THR A 212 23.65 -9.95 6.92
CA THR A 212 23.78 -8.94 5.85
C THR A 212 22.71 -9.04 4.76
N THR A 213 21.42 -9.10 5.06
CA THR A 213 20.40 -8.92 4.01
C THR A 213 20.00 -7.44 3.78
N GLY A 214 20.28 -6.55 4.72
CA GLY A 214 20.01 -5.10 4.56
C GLY A 214 21.05 -4.35 3.72
N TYR A 215 22.28 -4.84 3.64
CA TYR A 215 23.39 -4.14 2.98
C TYR A 215 23.25 -4.09 1.45
N HIS A 216 22.83 -5.18 0.83
CA HIS A 216 22.63 -5.22 -0.62
C HIS A 216 21.41 -4.42 -1.06
N GLU A 217 20.30 -4.52 -0.35
CA GLU A 217 19.07 -3.83 -0.68
C GLU A 217 19.19 -2.30 -0.59
N GLY A 218 19.92 -1.80 0.42
CA GLY A 218 20.18 -0.37 0.58
C GLY A 218 21.08 0.19 -0.53
N ARG A 219 22.13 -0.54 -0.91
CA ARG A 219 23.02 -0.17 -2.01
C ARG A 219 22.28 -0.14 -3.35
N GLU A 220 21.52 -1.18 -3.65
CA GLU A 220 20.74 -1.25 -4.87
C GLU A 220 19.69 -0.12 -4.94
N ALA A 221 19.06 0.21 -3.82
CA ALA A 221 18.14 1.33 -3.72
C ALA A 221 18.85 2.67 -4.00
N TYR A 222 20.06 2.88 -3.43
CA TYR A 222 20.89 4.04 -3.73
C TYR A 222 21.19 4.15 -5.23
N GLU A 223 21.67 3.05 -5.83
CA GLU A 223 22.00 3.01 -7.26
C GLU A 223 20.77 3.28 -8.15
N ARG A 224 19.58 2.76 -7.79
CA ARG A 224 18.32 3.06 -8.51
C ARG A 224 17.94 4.54 -8.44
N VAL A 225 18.07 5.17 -7.28
CA VAL A 225 17.78 6.60 -7.13
C VAL A 225 18.80 7.42 -7.93
N ALA A 226 20.09 7.17 -7.76
CA ALA A 226 21.17 7.90 -8.43
C ALA A 226 21.09 7.79 -9.96
N SER A 227 20.65 6.63 -10.48
CA SER A 227 20.50 6.40 -11.92
C SER A 227 19.14 6.85 -12.48
N GLY A 228 18.21 7.34 -11.64
CA GLY A 228 16.86 7.72 -12.07
C GLY A 228 15.94 6.56 -12.43
N THR A 229 16.29 5.32 -12.05
CA THR A 229 15.51 4.10 -12.34
C THR A 229 14.61 3.66 -11.18
N SER A 230 14.51 4.47 -10.11
CA SER A 230 13.69 4.16 -8.95
C SER A 230 12.21 4.18 -9.29
N TYR A 231 11.55 3.05 -9.09
CA TYR A 231 10.11 2.92 -9.22
C TYR A 231 9.38 3.33 -7.93
N ASN A 232 9.93 3.00 -6.77
CA ASN A 232 9.42 3.36 -5.44
C ASN A 232 10.24 4.50 -4.82
N ARG A 233 10.10 5.70 -5.39
CA ARG A 233 10.96 6.86 -5.09
C ARG A 233 11.21 7.11 -3.60
N ASN A 234 10.16 7.15 -2.77
CA ASN A 234 10.29 7.39 -1.32
C ASN A 234 10.98 6.25 -0.57
N ASP A 235 10.63 4.99 -0.89
CA ASP A 235 11.20 3.81 -0.22
C ASP A 235 12.66 3.59 -0.63
N ASP A 236 12.95 3.70 -1.93
CA ASP A 236 14.33 3.59 -2.44
C ASP A 236 15.20 4.75 -1.91
N LEU A 237 14.69 5.98 -1.88
CA LEU A 237 15.41 7.12 -1.28
C LEU A 237 15.71 6.87 0.20
N PHE A 238 14.72 6.40 0.97
CA PHE A 238 14.91 6.11 2.39
C PHE A 238 15.94 5.01 2.63
N LYS A 239 15.85 3.88 1.91
CA LYS A 239 16.77 2.75 2.02
C LYS A 239 18.17 3.12 1.56
N GLY A 240 18.27 3.82 0.43
CA GLY A 240 19.53 4.30 -0.12
C GLY A 240 20.24 5.30 0.80
N ALA A 241 19.48 6.23 1.39
CA ALA A 241 20.01 7.19 2.34
C ALA A 241 20.46 6.53 3.66
N CYS A 242 19.70 5.57 4.20
CA CYS A 242 20.14 4.79 5.35
C CYS A 242 21.48 4.10 5.07
N TRP A 243 21.59 3.40 3.94
CA TRP A 243 22.81 2.75 3.51
C TRP A 243 23.98 3.73 3.34
N ALA A 244 23.75 4.87 2.72
CA ALA A 244 24.77 5.91 2.54
C ALA A 244 25.29 6.43 3.89
N PHE A 245 24.40 6.75 4.84
CA PHE A 245 24.78 7.20 6.18
C PHE A 245 25.55 6.15 6.97
N GLU A 246 25.12 4.86 6.91
CA GLU A 246 25.80 3.75 7.58
C GLU A 246 27.21 3.51 7.04
N ASN A 247 27.48 3.87 5.79
CA ASN A 247 28.76 3.64 5.12
C ASN A 247 29.58 4.92 4.88
N GLY A 248 29.12 6.08 5.37
CA GLY A 248 29.82 7.35 5.19
C GLY A 248 29.89 7.80 3.73
N ILE A 249 28.91 7.42 2.93
CA ILE A 249 28.80 7.79 1.52
C ILE A 249 27.99 9.08 1.41
N ASP A 250 28.38 9.95 0.47
CA ASP A 250 27.66 11.18 0.18
C ASP A 250 26.27 10.88 -0.43
N ILE A 251 25.32 11.75 -0.13
CA ILE A 251 23.94 11.63 -0.60
C ILE A 251 23.63 12.58 -1.76
N ASP A 252 24.60 13.31 -2.28
CA ASP A 252 24.39 14.31 -3.34
C ASP A 252 23.78 13.67 -4.59
N ASP A 253 24.21 12.46 -4.96
CA ASP A 253 23.65 11.71 -6.09
C ASP A 253 22.15 11.40 -5.92
N LEU A 254 21.65 11.29 -4.69
CA LEU A 254 20.24 11.04 -4.41
C LEU A 254 19.36 12.26 -4.73
N THR A 255 19.94 13.45 -4.86
CA THR A 255 19.20 14.66 -5.26
C THR A 255 18.64 14.59 -6.68
N SER A 256 19.13 13.67 -7.50
CA SER A 256 18.63 13.37 -8.85
C SER A 256 17.14 13.02 -8.89
N ILE A 257 16.58 12.54 -7.75
CA ILE A 257 15.16 12.19 -7.63
C ILE A 257 14.25 13.44 -7.59
N ILE A 258 14.79 14.60 -7.17
CA ILE A 258 14.02 15.85 -7.04
C ILE A 258 13.57 16.31 -8.43
N GLY A 259 12.28 16.60 -8.57
CA GLY A 259 11.68 17.00 -9.85
C GLY A 259 11.37 15.86 -10.79
N THR A 260 11.69 14.59 -10.42
CA THR A 260 11.24 13.44 -11.21
C THR A 260 9.71 13.35 -11.19
N VAL A 261 9.13 13.04 -12.34
CA VAL A 261 7.69 13.00 -12.53
C VAL A 261 7.25 11.55 -12.71
N LYS A 262 6.22 11.13 -12.00
CA LYS A 262 5.54 9.85 -12.19
C LYS A 262 4.03 10.12 -12.32
N GLY A 263 3.53 10.07 -13.53
CA GLY A 263 2.19 10.53 -13.82
C GLY A 263 2.05 12.05 -13.53
N ARG A 264 1.14 12.41 -12.62
CA ARG A 264 0.97 13.81 -12.15
C ARG A 264 1.75 14.13 -10.88
N ASP A 265 2.44 13.14 -10.33
CA ASP A 265 3.16 13.26 -9.06
C ASP A 265 4.61 13.67 -9.30
N VAL A 266 4.96 14.89 -8.87
CA VAL A 266 6.30 15.44 -8.91
C VAL A 266 6.97 15.22 -7.56
N PHE A 267 8.12 14.56 -7.54
CA PHE A 267 8.88 14.38 -6.31
C PHE A 267 9.49 15.71 -5.86
N THR A 268 8.98 16.24 -4.75
CA THR A 268 9.34 17.58 -4.30
C THR A 268 10.62 17.60 -3.48
N ARG A 269 11.26 18.76 -3.38
CA ARG A 269 12.41 18.98 -2.48
C ARG A 269 12.01 18.75 -1.02
N GLU A 270 10.80 19.15 -0.61
CA GLU A 270 10.30 18.93 0.76
C GLU A 270 10.19 17.45 1.09
N GLU A 271 9.68 16.62 0.16
CA GLU A 271 9.62 15.15 0.33
C GLU A 271 11.02 14.55 0.45
N PHE A 272 11.97 15.03 -0.36
CA PHE A 272 13.37 14.62 -0.27
C PHE A 272 13.93 14.91 1.13
N GLU A 273 13.84 16.15 1.59
CA GLU A 273 14.38 16.57 2.89
C GLU A 273 13.78 15.79 4.06
N LEU A 274 12.45 15.59 4.06
CA LEU A 274 11.74 14.80 5.09
C LEU A 274 12.19 13.33 5.10
N THR A 275 12.40 12.75 3.92
CA THR A 275 12.84 11.36 3.79
C THR A 275 14.28 11.19 4.25
N ILE A 276 15.18 12.09 3.87
CA ILE A 276 16.59 12.12 4.31
C ILE A 276 16.68 12.30 5.82
N GLU A 277 15.91 13.22 6.40
CA GLU A 277 15.89 13.41 7.85
C GLU A 277 15.42 12.15 8.58
N SER A 278 14.41 11.47 8.05
CA SER A 278 13.89 10.21 8.61
C SER A 278 14.95 9.10 8.57
N ALA A 279 15.68 8.98 7.46
CA ALA A 279 16.79 8.03 7.33
C ALA A 279 17.92 8.33 8.31
N ARG A 280 18.32 9.60 8.45
CA ARG A 280 19.35 10.04 9.40
C ARG A 280 18.98 9.71 10.84
N ARG A 281 17.74 9.98 11.23
CA ARG A 281 17.24 9.63 12.57
C ARG A 281 17.31 8.12 12.80
N LYS A 282 16.90 7.29 11.83
CA LYS A 282 16.95 5.84 11.97
C LYS A 282 18.36 5.32 12.20
N VAL A 283 19.34 5.80 11.43
CA VAL A 283 20.75 5.37 11.56
C VAL A 283 21.32 5.80 12.90
N ASN A 284 21.06 7.04 13.36
CA ASN A 284 21.53 7.53 14.65
C ASN A 284 20.91 6.83 15.86
N TYR A 285 19.70 6.24 15.75
CA TYR A 285 19.08 5.46 16.83
C TYR A 285 19.69 4.06 17.00
N VAL A 286 20.40 3.55 16.00
CA VAL A 286 21.01 2.20 16.03
C VAL A 286 22.45 2.23 16.59
N THR A 287 23.02 3.41 16.78
CA THR A 287 24.42 3.59 17.22
C THR A 287 24.58 3.80 18.74
N PHE A 288 23.55 3.53 19.56
CA PHE A 288 23.63 3.56 21.03
C PHE A 288 23.34 2.22 21.64
#